data_4769bececa1e929463ac9fc0d83e1968
#
_entry.id   4769bececa1e929463ac9fc0d83e1968
#
_cell.length_a   1.000
_cell.length_b   1.000
_cell.length_c   1.000
_cell.angle_alpha   90.00
_cell.angle_beta   90.00
_cell.angle_gamma   90.00
#
_symmetry.space_group_name_H-M   'P 1'
#
loop_
_entity.id
_entity.type
_entity.pdbx_description
1 polymer ?
#
loop_
_entity_poly.entity_id
_entity_poly.type
_entity_poly.pdbx_seq_one_letter_code
_entity_poly.pdbx_strand_id
1 'polypeptide(L)'
;MAFPFDNPPKELRGISLSVTFWVQVDGRVDRYQVVPEIKDRDYARKFDEVMRAFRFTPARAADGSRVAGVAKISFTLPGKSSS
;
A
#
# COMPACT_ATOMS: atom_id res chain seq x y z
N MET A 1 -17.27 -3.79 -3.30
CA MET A 1 -15.99 -3.97 -4.00
C MET A 1 -15.09 -4.84 -3.14
N ALA A 2 -14.60 -5.93 -3.71
CA ALA A 2 -13.73 -6.81 -2.95
C ALA A 2 -12.37 -6.12 -2.76
N PHE A 3 -11.98 -5.99 -1.53
CA PHE A 3 -10.67 -5.44 -1.19
C PHE A 3 -9.62 -6.53 -1.34
N PRO A 4 -8.46 -6.28 -1.95
CA PRO A 4 -7.48 -7.33 -2.20
C PRO A 4 -6.95 -7.99 -0.93
N PHE A 5 -7.17 -7.37 0.22
CA PHE A 5 -6.72 -7.90 1.49
C PHE A 5 -7.65 -8.95 2.08
N ASP A 6 -8.86 -9.09 1.52
CA ASP A 6 -9.86 -10.00 2.09
C ASP A 6 -9.53 -11.46 1.87
N ASN A 7 -8.81 -11.79 0.81
CA ASN A 7 -8.55 -13.17 0.45
C ASN A 7 -7.13 -13.31 -0.08
N PRO A 8 -6.14 -13.17 0.80
CA PRO A 8 -4.74 -13.23 0.37
C PRO A 8 -4.32 -14.64 -0.04
N PRO A 9 -3.27 -14.76 -0.85
CA PRO A 9 -2.67 -16.05 -1.14
C PRO A 9 -2.24 -16.74 0.16
N LYS A 10 -2.18 -18.06 0.09
CA LYS A 10 -1.90 -18.89 1.27
C LYS A 10 -0.60 -18.47 1.98
N GLU A 11 0.44 -18.18 1.20
CA GLU A 11 1.75 -17.80 1.75
C GLU A 11 1.76 -16.43 2.40
N LEU A 12 0.73 -15.63 2.16
CA LEU A 12 0.63 -14.28 2.74
C LEU A 12 -0.35 -14.20 3.91
N ARG A 13 -1.04 -15.29 4.22
CA ARG A 13 -2.02 -15.26 5.30
C ARG A 13 -1.35 -15.02 6.65
N GLY A 14 -1.90 -14.09 7.42
CA GLY A 14 -1.37 -13.72 8.72
C GLY A 14 -0.11 -12.89 8.66
N ILE A 15 0.33 -12.50 7.47
CA ILE A 15 1.54 -11.72 7.28
C ILE A 15 1.20 -10.24 7.34
N SER A 16 2.07 -9.46 7.96
CA SER A 16 1.99 -8.00 7.90
C SER A 16 2.85 -7.51 6.75
N LEU A 17 2.23 -6.72 5.87
CA LEU A 17 2.94 -6.11 4.75
C LEU A 17 3.32 -4.68 5.14
N SER A 18 4.58 -4.36 4.99
CA SER A 18 5.06 -2.99 5.18
C SER A 18 5.14 -2.32 3.82
N VAL A 19 4.40 -1.24 3.64
CA VAL A 19 4.36 -0.53 2.35
C VAL A 19 4.92 0.87 2.55
N THR A 20 5.90 1.21 1.74
CA THR A 20 6.48 2.55 1.70
C THR A 20 5.98 3.22 0.44
N PHE A 21 5.39 4.40 0.59
CA PHE A 21 4.87 5.19 -0.52
C PHE A 21 5.74 6.43 -0.71
N TRP A 22 6.14 6.68 -1.94
CA TRP A 22 6.75 7.96 -2.32
C TRP A 22 5.65 8.83 -2.87
N VAL A 23 5.36 9.92 -2.17
CA VAL A 23 4.20 10.77 -2.41
C VAL A 23 4.64 12.07 -3.07
N GLN A 24 3.99 12.41 -4.19
CA GLN A 24 4.26 13.64 -4.92
C GLN A 24 3.68 14.84 -4.19
N VAL A 25 4.06 16.03 -4.64
CA VAL A 25 3.60 17.29 -4.02
C VAL A 25 2.08 17.45 -4.07
N ASP A 26 1.42 16.78 -5.00
CA ASP A 26 -0.05 16.82 -5.13
C ASP A 26 -0.77 15.72 -4.34
N GLY A 27 -0.03 14.90 -3.59
CA GLY A 27 -0.61 13.82 -2.81
C GLY A 27 -0.75 12.50 -3.54
N ARG A 28 -0.37 12.44 -4.80
CA ARG A 28 -0.43 11.19 -5.56
C ARG A 28 0.75 10.31 -5.25
N VAL A 29 0.54 9.00 -5.38
CA VAL A 29 1.61 8.03 -5.20
C VAL A 29 2.47 8.00 -6.45
N ASP A 30 3.74 8.35 -6.31
CA ASP A 30 4.71 8.25 -7.39
C ASP A 30 5.12 6.78 -7.60
N ARG A 31 5.46 6.13 -6.49
CA ARG A 31 5.78 4.70 -6.48
C ARG A 31 5.60 4.17 -5.08
N TYR A 32 5.63 2.86 -4.94
CA TYR A 32 5.59 2.23 -3.62
C TYR A 32 6.45 0.97 -3.60
N GLN A 33 6.80 0.55 -2.41
CA GLN A 33 7.53 -0.70 -2.20
C GLN A 33 6.82 -1.48 -1.09
N VAL A 34 6.65 -2.76 -1.31
CA VAL A 34 6.01 -3.64 -0.33
C VAL A 34 6.99 -4.71 0.13
N VAL A 35 7.01 -4.97 1.43
CA VAL A 35 7.86 -5.99 2.04
C VAL A 35 6.97 -6.82 2.97
N PRO A 36 6.94 -8.14 2.85
CA PRO A 36 7.66 -8.96 1.88
C PRO A 36 7.09 -8.85 0.47
N GLU A 37 7.85 -9.30 -0.51
CA GLU A 37 7.43 -9.26 -1.90
C GLU A 37 6.20 -10.14 -2.15
N ILE A 38 5.28 -9.65 -2.97
CA ILE A 38 4.09 -10.40 -3.37
C ILE A 38 4.43 -11.17 -4.64
N LYS A 39 4.50 -12.49 -4.55
CA LYS A 39 4.88 -13.34 -5.66
C LYS A 39 3.70 -13.78 -6.53
N ASP A 40 2.50 -13.81 -5.97
CA ASP A 40 1.30 -14.15 -6.71
C ASP A 40 0.95 -13.02 -7.66
N ARG A 41 0.95 -13.30 -8.96
CA ARG A 41 0.78 -12.28 -10.00
C ARG A 41 -0.60 -11.61 -9.95
N ASP A 42 -1.64 -12.40 -9.79
CA ASP A 42 -3.00 -11.85 -9.77
C ASP A 42 -3.22 -10.97 -8.55
N TYR A 43 -2.76 -11.44 -7.41
CA TYR A 43 -2.87 -10.68 -6.17
C TYR A 43 -2.03 -9.41 -6.24
N ALA A 44 -0.80 -9.52 -6.76
CA ALA A 44 0.09 -8.36 -6.91
C ALA A 44 -0.52 -7.29 -7.80
N ARG A 45 -1.19 -7.71 -8.88
CA ARG A 45 -1.84 -6.76 -9.78
C ARG A 45 -2.96 -6.01 -9.09
N LYS A 46 -3.82 -6.74 -8.36
CA LYS A 46 -4.91 -6.12 -7.61
C LYS A 46 -4.39 -5.21 -6.51
N PHE A 47 -3.36 -5.66 -5.83
CA PHE A 47 -2.70 -4.87 -4.80
C PHE A 47 -2.13 -3.57 -5.39
N ASP A 48 -1.48 -3.68 -6.54
CA ASP A 48 -0.91 -2.53 -7.23
C ASP A 48 -1.97 -1.50 -7.57
N GLU A 49 -3.11 -1.94 -8.09
CA GLU A 49 -4.21 -1.03 -8.41
C GLU A 49 -4.69 -0.27 -7.18
N VAL A 50 -4.82 -0.95 -6.05
CA VAL A 50 -5.27 -0.32 -4.82
C VAL A 50 -4.22 0.67 -4.30
N MET A 51 -2.95 0.27 -4.30
CA MET A 51 -1.88 1.14 -3.79
C MET A 51 -1.73 2.40 -4.64
N ARG A 52 -1.84 2.27 -5.95
CA ARG A 52 -1.74 3.43 -6.84
C ARG A 52 -2.93 4.35 -6.77
N ALA A 53 -4.07 3.84 -6.29
CA ALA A 53 -5.26 4.65 -6.11
C ALA A 53 -5.24 5.46 -4.80
N PHE A 54 -4.29 5.20 -3.93
CA PHE A 54 -4.17 5.94 -2.68
C PHE A 54 -3.88 7.42 -2.96
N ARG A 55 -4.45 8.27 -2.10
CA ARG A 55 -4.18 9.71 -2.14
C ARG A 55 -3.82 10.14 -0.73
N PHE A 56 -2.78 10.92 -0.62
CA PHE A 56 -2.28 11.38 0.66
C PHE A 56 -2.39 12.89 0.76
N THR A 57 -2.49 13.39 1.99
CA THR A 57 -2.33 14.81 2.22
C THR A 57 -0.86 15.13 2.00
N PRO A 58 -0.52 16.06 1.09
CA PRO A 58 0.88 16.38 0.83
C PRO A 58 1.58 16.88 2.08
N ALA A 59 2.84 16.50 2.24
CA ALA A 59 3.67 17.02 3.31
C ALA A 59 3.88 18.53 3.10
N ARG A 60 4.12 19.25 4.18
CA ARG A 60 4.36 20.69 4.10
C ARG A 60 5.68 21.05 4.75
N ALA A 61 6.41 21.95 4.11
CA ALA A 61 7.61 22.52 4.69
C ALA A 61 7.23 23.57 5.73
N ALA A 62 8.22 24.05 6.45
CA ALA A 62 8.00 25.03 7.52
C ALA A 62 7.31 26.31 7.02
N ASP A 63 7.53 26.68 5.77
CA ASP A 63 6.92 27.87 5.15
C ASP A 63 5.52 27.60 4.60
N GLY A 64 4.97 26.39 4.79
CA GLY A 64 3.65 26.03 4.33
C GLY A 64 3.60 25.50 2.90
N SER A 65 4.69 25.48 2.16
CA SER A 65 4.70 24.95 0.81
C SER A 65 4.57 23.43 0.80
N ARG A 66 3.97 22.90 -0.26
CA ARG A 66 3.83 21.46 -0.42
C ARG A 66 5.16 20.87 -0.88
N VAL A 67 5.52 19.74 -0.31
CA VAL A 67 6.75 19.04 -0.67
C VAL A 67 6.45 17.56 -0.87
N ALA A 68 7.29 16.89 -1.64
CA ALA A 68 7.22 15.44 -1.76
C ALA A 68 7.57 14.80 -0.42
N GLY A 69 7.02 13.62 -0.15
CA GLY A 69 7.26 12.95 1.11
C GLY A 69 7.24 11.45 0.97
N VAL A 70 7.45 10.78 2.09
CA VAL A 70 7.43 9.33 2.17
C VAL A 70 6.47 8.94 3.30
N ALA A 71 5.55 8.02 3.01
CA ALA A 71 4.62 7.49 4.00
C ALA A 71 4.82 5.98 4.12
N LYS A 72 4.76 5.46 5.34
CA LYS A 72 4.86 4.02 5.60
C LYS A 72 3.59 3.55 6.28
N ILE A 73 3.00 2.48 5.73
CA ILE A 73 1.78 1.91 6.26
C ILE A 73 1.96 0.40 6.35
N SER A 74 1.46 -0.18 7.44
CA SER A 74 1.45 -1.64 7.60
C SER A 74 0.04 -2.16 7.40
N PHE A 75 -0.07 -3.24 6.63
CA PHE A 75 -1.33 -3.95 6.43
C PHE A 75 -1.16 -5.36 6.96
N THR A 76 -2.04 -5.79 7.85
CA THR A 76 -2.03 -7.16 8.35
C THR A 76 -3.09 -7.94 7.60
N LEU A 77 -2.66 -8.99 6.91
CA LEU A 77 -3.56 -9.82 6.13
C LEU A 77 -4.23 -10.87 7.01
N PRO A 78 -5.49 -11.26 6.70
CA PRO A 78 -6.17 -12.25 7.50
C PRO A 78 -5.40 -13.58 7.53
N GLY A 79 -5.32 -14.18 8.71
CA GLY A 79 -4.62 -15.44 8.89
C GLY A 79 -5.43 -16.66 8.51
N LYS A 80 -6.76 -16.48 8.34
CA LYS A 80 -7.66 -17.56 7.94
C LYS A 80 -8.59 -17.06 6.88
N SER A 81 -8.98 -17.95 5.96
CA SER A 81 -10.11 -17.65 5.11
C SER A 81 -11.34 -17.54 6.02
N SER A 82 -12.17 -16.55 5.76
CA SER A 82 -13.38 -16.40 6.54
C SER A 82 -14.26 -17.63 6.35
N SER A 83 -14.62 -18.21 7.41
CA SER A 83 -15.56 -19.34 7.41
C SER A 83 -16.96 -18.80 7.64
#